data_eee720df0f5368ed54f0e704dc54ee80
#
_entry.id   eee720df0f5368ed54f0e704dc54ee80
#
_cell.length_a   1.000
_cell.length_b   1.000
_cell.length_c   1.000
_cell.angle_alpha   90.00
_cell.angle_beta   90.00
_cell.angle_gamma   90.00
#
_symmetry.space_group_name_H-M   'P 1'
#
loop_
_entity.id
_entity.type
_entity.pdbx_description
1 polymer ?
#
loop_
_entity_poly.entity_id
_entity_poly.type
_entity_poly.pdbx_seq_one_letter_code
_entity_poly.pdbx_strand_id
1 'polypeptide(L)'
;MSTRKLTLDLHPIFNKGGQIDAALADVIDEAERRRAKQVEIICGKGSGALKKRVLRYLDRKDVRARYHRVDKDPDNHGRVFVHFRWRRGQ
;
A
#
# COMPACT_ATOMS: atom_id res chain seq x y z
N MET A 1 -1.18 -1.26 22.16
CA MET A 1 -0.01 -0.62 21.57
C MET A 1 -0.25 -0.25 20.13
N SER A 2 -0.06 0.94 19.79
CA SER A 2 -0.36 1.37 18.44
C SER A 2 0.63 0.80 17.45
N THR A 3 0.13 0.35 16.38
CA THR A 3 0.95 -0.06 15.28
C THR A 3 1.31 1.16 14.49
N ARG A 4 2.46 1.13 14.00
CA ARG A 4 2.97 2.23 13.29
C ARG A 4 2.96 1.98 11.81
N LYS A 5 3.87 1.20 11.34
CA LYS A 5 4.04 1.04 9.90
C LYS A 5 4.13 -0.42 9.53
N LEU A 6 3.42 -0.79 8.48
CA LEU A 6 3.58 -2.08 7.84
C LEU A 6 4.38 -1.88 6.56
N THR A 7 5.09 -2.90 6.14
CA THR A 7 5.88 -2.85 4.92
C THR A 7 5.50 -4.01 4.02
N LEU A 8 5.27 -3.72 2.75
CA LEU A 8 4.97 -4.74 1.76
C LEU A 8 5.97 -4.62 0.62
N ASP A 9 6.78 -5.64 0.41
CA ASP A 9 7.76 -5.65 -0.67
C ASP A 9 7.20 -6.47 -1.82
N LEU A 10 6.91 -5.81 -2.93
CA LEU A 10 6.36 -6.47 -4.12
C LEU A 10 7.45 -6.89 -5.12
N HIS A 11 8.70 -6.54 -4.83
CA HIS A 11 9.78 -6.84 -5.75
C HIS A 11 9.87 -8.33 -6.12
N PRO A 12 9.73 -9.26 -5.16
CA PRO A 12 9.82 -10.68 -5.51
C PRO A 12 8.70 -11.18 -6.43
N ILE A 13 7.58 -10.46 -6.51
CA ILE A 13 6.45 -10.88 -7.32
C ILE A 13 6.09 -9.85 -8.39
N PHE A 14 7.08 -9.07 -8.82
CA PHE A 14 6.83 -7.92 -9.69
C PHE A 14 6.12 -8.29 -11.00
N ASN A 15 6.27 -9.50 -11.48
CA ASN A 15 5.65 -9.92 -12.73
C ASN A 15 4.47 -10.88 -12.53
N LYS A 16 3.94 -10.97 -11.33
CA LYS A 16 2.83 -11.87 -11.03
C LYS A 16 1.60 -11.08 -10.62
N GLY A 17 0.89 -10.57 -11.63
CA GLY A 17 -0.19 -9.64 -11.41
C GLY A 17 -1.23 -10.06 -10.40
N GLY A 18 -1.69 -11.32 -10.47
CA GLY A 18 -2.68 -11.79 -9.52
C GLY A 18 -2.17 -11.80 -8.09
N GLN A 19 -0.91 -12.13 -7.91
CA GLN A 19 -0.31 -12.12 -6.59
C GLN A 19 -0.11 -10.71 -6.06
N ILE A 20 0.16 -9.77 -6.96
CA ILE A 20 0.30 -8.38 -6.56
C ILE A 20 -1.01 -7.87 -5.96
N ASP A 21 -2.11 -8.09 -6.66
CA ASP A 21 -3.41 -7.63 -6.18
C ASP A 21 -3.78 -8.31 -4.86
N ALA A 22 -3.52 -9.60 -4.73
CA ALA A 22 -3.79 -10.32 -3.49
C ALA A 22 -2.94 -9.79 -2.34
N ALA A 23 -1.65 -9.50 -2.60
CA ALA A 23 -0.77 -8.98 -1.57
C ALA A 23 -1.23 -7.59 -1.12
N LEU A 24 -1.68 -6.76 -2.04
CA LEU A 24 -2.20 -5.45 -1.69
C LEU A 24 -3.46 -5.56 -0.84
N ALA A 25 -4.36 -6.45 -1.21
CA ALA A 25 -5.57 -6.66 -0.43
C ALA A 25 -5.21 -7.14 0.99
N ASP A 26 -4.28 -8.07 1.10
CA ASP A 26 -3.89 -8.62 2.39
C ASP A 26 -3.27 -7.55 3.29
N VAL A 27 -2.39 -6.71 2.74
CA VAL A 27 -1.73 -5.72 3.59
C VAL A 27 -2.70 -4.63 4.03
N ILE A 28 -3.68 -4.30 3.19
CA ILE A 28 -4.69 -3.33 3.59
C ILE A 28 -5.58 -3.92 4.68
N ASP A 29 -5.98 -5.18 4.54
CA ASP A 29 -6.74 -5.86 5.57
C ASP A 29 -5.97 -5.89 6.89
N GLU A 30 -4.70 -6.19 6.83
CA GLU A 30 -3.88 -6.24 8.02
C GLU A 30 -3.73 -4.85 8.65
N ALA A 31 -3.58 -3.83 7.82
CA ALA A 31 -3.49 -2.47 8.33
C ALA A 31 -4.75 -2.08 9.08
N GLU A 32 -5.91 -2.46 8.56
CA GLU A 32 -7.15 -2.18 9.25
C GLU A 32 -7.26 -2.95 10.55
N ARG A 33 -6.88 -4.21 10.53
CA ARG A 33 -6.95 -5.06 11.70
C ARG A 33 -6.04 -4.56 12.81
N ARG A 34 -4.87 -4.09 12.44
CA ARG A 34 -3.86 -3.61 13.40
C ARG A 34 -3.91 -2.11 13.61
N ARG A 35 -4.76 -1.41 12.88
CA ARG A 35 -4.86 0.03 12.91
C ARG A 35 -3.50 0.68 12.66
N ALA A 36 -2.82 0.21 11.62
CA ALA A 36 -1.55 0.77 11.22
C ALA A 36 -1.75 2.18 10.70
N LYS A 37 -0.82 3.05 11.00
CA LYS A 37 -0.90 4.43 10.51
C LYS A 37 -0.48 4.53 9.07
N GLN A 38 0.37 3.63 8.62
CA GLN A 38 1.01 3.76 7.32
C GLN A 38 1.42 2.40 6.81
N VAL A 39 1.32 2.22 5.51
CA VAL A 39 1.85 1.04 4.83
C VAL A 39 2.85 1.53 3.79
N GLU A 40 4.05 1.01 3.85
CA GLU A 40 5.08 1.29 2.85
C GLU A 40 5.08 0.16 1.83
N ILE A 41 4.83 0.49 0.57
CA ILE A 41 4.81 -0.49 -0.50
C ILE A 41 6.04 -0.29 -1.36
N ILE A 42 6.88 -1.32 -1.42
CA ILE A 42 8.14 -1.25 -2.16
C ILE A 42 7.90 -1.84 -3.54
N CYS A 43 7.96 -0.99 -4.56
CA CYS A 43 7.70 -1.36 -5.94
C CYS A 43 8.96 -1.65 -6.73
N GLY A 44 10.11 -1.15 -6.25
CA GLY A 44 11.34 -1.26 -7.00
C GLY A 44 11.47 -0.16 -8.03
N LYS A 45 12.67 -0.04 -8.59
CA LYS A 45 13.01 1.05 -9.51
C LYS A 45 12.99 0.64 -10.96
N GLY A 46 12.09 -0.20 -11.35
CA GLY A 46 12.04 -0.67 -12.73
C GLY A 46 11.41 0.34 -13.67
N SER A 47 10.69 -0.16 -14.64
CA SER A 47 10.05 0.68 -15.66
C SER A 47 8.91 1.52 -15.13
N GLY A 48 8.52 1.33 -13.89
CA GLY A 48 7.37 2.01 -13.33
C GLY A 48 6.06 1.25 -13.52
N ALA A 49 6.09 0.14 -14.21
CA ALA A 49 4.88 -0.63 -14.46
C ALA A 49 4.28 -1.14 -13.16
N LEU A 50 5.12 -1.64 -12.25
CA LEU A 50 4.63 -2.15 -10.98
C LEU A 50 4.03 -1.02 -10.15
N LYS A 51 4.67 0.12 -10.13
CA LYS A 51 4.16 1.27 -9.39
C LYS A 51 2.81 1.72 -9.95
N LYS A 52 2.68 1.74 -11.27
CA LYS A 52 1.41 2.09 -11.90
C LYS A 52 0.31 1.12 -11.52
N ARG A 53 0.64 -0.17 -11.46
CA ARG A 53 -0.35 -1.17 -11.07
C ARG A 53 -0.79 -0.97 -9.64
N VAL A 54 0.15 -0.68 -8.74
CA VAL A 54 -0.17 -0.41 -7.35
C VAL A 54 -1.08 0.80 -7.23
N LEU A 55 -0.72 1.88 -7.93
CA LEU A 55 -1.52 3.10 -7.85
C LEU A 55 -2.92 2.90 -8.43
N ARG A 56 -3.01 2.11 -9.50
CA ARG A 56 -4.32 1.82 -10.09
C ARG A 56 -5.18 1.01 -9.12
N TYR A 57 -4.59 0.04 -8.43
CA TYR A 57 -5.31 -0.73 -7.45
C TYR A 57 -5.81 0.17 -6.32
N LEU A 58 -4.94 1.03 -5.81
CA LEU A 58 -5.28 1.91 -4.71
C LEU A 58 -6.32 2.95 -5.12
N ASP A 59 -6.44 3.24 -6.41
CA ASP A 59 -7.40 4.22 -6.91
C ASP A 59 -8.80 3.63 -7.11
N ARG A 60 -8.97 2.34 -6.90
CA ARG A 60 -10.28 1.72 -7.01
C ARG A 60 -11.19 2.28 -5.94
N LYS A 61 -12.46 2.48 -6.32
CA LYS A 61 -13.41 3.14 -5.45
C LYS A 61 -13.56 2.44 -4.10
N ASP A 62 -13.64 1.11 -4.13
CA ASP A 62 -13.80 0.33 -2.92
C ASP A 62 -12.54 0.37 -2.06
N VAL A 63 -11.38 0.50 -2.66
CA VAL A 63 -10.12 0.55 -1.94
C VAL A 63 -9.90 1.94 -1.36
N ARG A 64 -10.20 2.98 -2.12
CA ARG A 64 -10.01 4.36 -1.66
C ARG A 64 -10.80 4.68 -0.39
N ALA A 65 -11.90 3.99 -0.19
CA ALA A 65 -12.69 4.21 1.01
C ALA A 65 -12.01 3.68 2.27
N ARG A 66 -10.94 2.92 2.11
CA ARG A 66 -10.29 2.24 3.24
C ARG A 66 -9.06 2.96 3.77
N TYR A 67 -8.52 3.90 3.02
CA TYR A 67 -7.33 4.63 3.47
C TYR A 67 -7.57 6.13 3.37
N HIS A 68 -6.68 6.90 3.98
CA HIS A 68 -6.82 8.35 4.00
C HIS A 68 -6.20 9.00 2.77
N ARG A 69 -4.95 8.67 2.48
CA ARG A 69 -4.27 9.24 1.32
C ARG A 69 -3.08 8.39 0.92
N VAL A 70 -2.56 8.65 -0.27
CA VAL A 70 -1.38 7.98 -0.81
C VAL A 70 -0.33 9.05 -1.08
N ASP A 71 0.90 8.81 -0.60
CA ASP A 71 2.04 9.65 -0.90
C ASP A 71 3.05 8.86 -1.71
N LYS A 72 3.69 9.54 -2.66
CA LYS A 72 4.80 8.98 -3.40
C LYS A 72 6.06 9.65 -2.92
N ASP A 73 7.10 8.85 -2.72
CA ASP A 73 8.37 9.39 -2.26
C ASP A 73 9.06 10.13 -3.40
N PRO A 74 9.28 11.43 -3.29
CA PRO A 74 9.92 12.18 -4.38
C PRO A 74 11.37 11.78 -4.60
N ASP A 75 12.03 11.29 -3.58
CA ASP A 75 13.43 10.91 -3.68
C ASP A 75 13.63 9.45 -4.01
N ASN A 76 12.58 8.65 -3.86
CA ASN A 76 12.69 7.21 -4.09
C ASN A 76 11.47 6.75 -4.86
N HIS A 77 11.61 6.66 -6.16
CA HIS A 77 10.50 6.31 -7.05
C HIS A 77 10.02 4.88 -6.87
N GLY A 78 10.76 4.08 -6.13
CA GLY A 78 10.38 2.69 -5.92
C GLY A 78 9.43 2.45 -4.76
N ARG A 79 8.93 3.50 -4.13
CA ARG A 79 8.09 3.33 -2.94
C ARG A 79 6.83 4.16 -3.01
N VAL A 80 5.78 3.61 -2.41
CA VAL A 80 4.50 4.29 -2.27
C VAL A 80 4.06 4.14 -0.82
N PHE A 81 3.58 5.20 -0.23
CA PHE A 81 3.13 5.18 1.15
C PHE A 81 1.63 5.37 1.21
N VAL A 82 0.93 4.46 1.87
CA VAL A 82 -0.51 4.54 2.07
C VAL A 82 -0.75 4.95 3.52
N HIS A 83 -1.43 6.05 3.71
CA HIS A 83 -1.69 6.59 5.05
C HIS A 83 -3.11 6.28 5.45
N PHE A 84 -3.28 5.83 6.70
CA PHE A 84 -4.58 5.51 7.25
C PHE A 84 -4.92 6.51 8.34
N ARG A 85 -6.21 6.66 8.57
CA ARG A 85 -6.69 7.57 9.60
C ARG A 85 -7.67 6.81 10.47
N TRP A 86 -7.36 6.73 11.76
CA TRP A 86 -8.19 6.02 12.69
C TRP A 86 -8.82 6.99 13.66
N ARG A 87 -10.11 6.83 13.88
CA ARG A 87 -10.82 7.66 14.84
C ARG A 87 -10.68 7.07 16.22
N ARG A 88 -10.52 7.95 17.18
CA ARG A 88 -10.49 7.52 18.55
C ARG A 88 -11.85 6.95 18.93
N GLY A 89 -11.84 5.83 19.66
CA GLY A 89 -13.07 5.25 20.14
C GLY A 89 -13.76 4.33 19.16
N GLN A 90 -13.12 4.01 18.08
CA GLN A 90 -13.71 3.13 17.09
C GLN A 90 -12.99 1.83 16.96
#